data_572432019aa8a706b32ed48173cf4cf5
#
_entry.id   572432019aa8a706b32ed48173cf4cf5
#
_cell.length_a   1.000
_cell.length_b   1.000
_cell.length_c   1.000
_cell.angle_alpha   90.00
_cell.angle_beta   90.00
_cell.angle_gamma   90.00
#
_symmetry.space_group_name_H-M   'P 1'
#
loop_
_entity.id
_entity.type
_entity.pdbx_description
1 polymer ?
#
loop_
_entity_poly.entity_id
_entity_poly.type
_entity_poly.pdbx_seq_one_letter_code
_entity_poly.pdbx_strand_id
1 'polypeptide(L)'
;MVDPQLEIEPYLEAAGQKSMRITHIIETHVQADHPSGARRLASVTQAPVFVHESAPVDFPHVDLRDGERHEMGNVSLSILHTPGHTPDSVSILVTDKTRAPEPWFVLTGDTLFSGGVGRPDLLGEGSEASLAGQLYDSLHGKLLTLPDHIEVYPAHFGGAACGKGLSGKPGTTIGFERRFNPALQFASKAEFIQFVLADLPTQPASFAENRRRNLAGE
;
A
#
# COMPACT_ATOMS: atom_id res chain seq x y z
N MET A 1 -6.95 -3.21 11.00
CA MET A 1 -7.23 -1.96 10.24
C MET A 1 -6.02 -1.66 9.39
N VAL A 2 -6.20 -1.26 8.13
CA VAL A 2 -5.10 -0.90 7.22
C VAL A 2 -5.33 0.54 6.75
N ASP A 3 -4.26 1.35 6.74
CA ASP A 3 -4.21 2.75 6.30
C ASP A 3 -5.39 3.61 6.82
N PRO A 4 -5.58 3.73 8.14
CA PRO A 4 -6.68 4.51 8.68
C PRO A 4 -6.47 6.01 8.46
N GLN A 5 -7.52 6.70 8.01
CA GLN A 5 -7.54 8.15 7.93
C GLN A 5 -7.68 8.78 9.33
N LEU A 6 -7.41 10.08 9.44
CA LEU A 6 -7.40 10.81 10.69
C LEU A 6 -8.75 10.74 11.46
N GLU A 7 -9.87 10.70 10.73
CA GLU A 7 -11.20 10.50 11.29
C GLU A 7 -11.42 9.02 11.62
N ILE A 8 -11.20 8.65 12.89
CA ILE A 8 -11.20 7.24 13.32
C ILE A 8 -12.57 6.70 13.73
N GLU A 9 -13.54 7.56 13.95
CA GLU A 9 -14.88 7.23 14.44
C GLU A 9 -15.60 6.18 13.57
N PRO A 10 -15.56 6.27 12.22
CA PRO A 10 -16.18 5.27 11.36
C PRO A 10 -15.61 3.85 11.55
N TYR A 11 -14.31 3.73 11.85
CA TYR A 11 -13.67 2.43 12.07
C TYR A 11 -14.08 1.81 13.40
N LEU A 12 -14.18 2.64 14.46
CA LEU A 12 -14.64 2.21 15.77
C LEU A 12 -16.10 1.77 15.74
N GLU A 13 -16.93 2.54 15.04
CA GLU A 13 -18.36 2.20 14.85
C GLU A 13 -18.52 0.88 14.07
N ALA A 14 -17.82 0.72 12.95
CA ALA A 14 -17.87 -0.50 12.14
C ALA A 14 -17.40 -1.74 12.93
N ALA A 15 -16.36 -1.61 13.75
CA ALA A 15 -15.90 -2.68 14.62
C ALA A 15 -16.95 -3.01 15.71
N GLY A 16 -17.52 -1.98 16.34
CA GLY A 16 -18.57 -2.13 17.36
C GLY A 16 -19.82 -2.82 16.83
N GLN A 17 -20.32 -2.41 15.66
CA GLN A 17 -21.48 -3.02 15.00
C GLN A 17 -21.29 -4.53 14.72
N LYS A 18 -20.04 -4.95 14.50
CA LYS A 18 -19.69 -6.36 14.25
C LYS A 18 -19.24 -7.10 15.50
N SER A 19 -19.30 -6.47 16.68
CA SER A 19 -18.76 -7.01 17.95
C SER A 19 -17.29 -7.46 17.82
N MET A 20 -16.51 -6.74 17.00
CA MET A 20 -15.09 -6.97 16.78
C MET A 20 -14.23 -5.95 17.51
N ARG A 21 -12.98 -6.32 17.79
CA ARG A 21 -11.96 -5.41 18.30
C ARG A 21 -10.88 -5.19 17.23
N ILE A 22 -10.39 -3.96 17.11
CA ILE A 22 -9.22 -3.66 16.30
C ILE A 22 -7.99 -4.08 17.12
N THR A 23 -7.26 -5.07 16.62
CA THR A 23 -6.08 -5.66 17.29
C THR A 23 -4.77 -5.35 16.57
N HIS A 24 -4.83 -4.93 15.30
CA HIS A 24 -3.69 -4.57 14.48
C HIS A 24 -4.04 -3.33 13.67
N ILE A 25 -3.13 -2.38 13.63
CA ILE A 25 -3.21 -1.19 12.78
C ILE A 25 -1.97 -1.25 11.90
N ILE A 26 -2.16 -1.35 10.58
CA ILE A 26 -1.08 -1.54 9.63
C ILE A 26 -1.07 -0.35 8.67
N GLU A 27 0.08 0.27 8.49
CA GLU A 27 0.31 1.22 7.40
C GLU A 27 1.00 0.49 6.25
N THR A 28 0.45 0.58 5.05
CA THR A 28 1.09 -0.01 3.86
C THR A 28 2.38 0.74 3.50
N HIS A 29 2.44 2.02 3.83
CA HIS A 29 3.61 2.89 3.66
C HIS A 29 3.42 4.18 4.47
N VAL A 30 4.47 4.99 4.60
CA VAL A 30 4.34 6.34 5.16
C VAL A 30 3.62 7.23 4.16
N GLN A 31 2.34 7.52 4.44
CA GLN A 31 1.45 8.29 3.57
C GLN A 31 1.98 9.72 3.34
N ALA A 32 1.78 10.23 2.13
CA ALA A 32 2.13 11.62 1.79
C ALA A 32 0.89 12.47 1.44
N ASP A 33 -0.16 11.85 0.98
CA ASP A 33 -1.37 12.53 0.49
C ASP A 33 -2.33 12.96 1.61
N HIS A 34 -2.31 12.28 2.76
CA HIS A 34 -3.15 12.59 3.91
C HIS A 34 -2.44 12.34 5.26
N PRO A 35 -2.89 13.01 6.34
CA PRO A 35 -2.48 12.65 7.70
C PRO A 35 -3.04 11.29 8.10
N SER A 36 -2.19 10.42 8.64
CA SER A 36 -2.59 9.10 9.13
C SER A 36 -3.36 9.18 10.45
N GLY A 37 -4.38 8.34 10.58
CA GLY A 37 -5.11 8.12 11.84
C GLY A 37 -4.55 6.99 12.70
N ALA A 38 -3.46 6.34 12.30
CA ALA A 38 -2.94 5.13 12.97
C ALA A 38 -2.60 5.38 14.44
N ARG A 39 -1.90 6.46 14.76
CA ARG A 39 -1.53 6.81 16.12
C ARG A 39 -2.74 7.18 16.98
N ARG A 40 -3.69 7.92 16.41
CA ARG A 40 -4.95 8.25 17.09
C ARG A 40 -5.76 6.98 17.36
N LEU A 41 -5.89 6.10 16.39
CA LEU A 41 -6.60 4.83 16.54
C LEU A 41 -5.91 3.93 17.58
N ALA A 42 -4.57 3.85 17.57
CA ALA A 42 -3.80 3.10 18.56
C ALA A 42 -4.03 3.61 19.98
N SER A 43 -4.10 4.92 20.19
CA SER A 43 -4.34 5.50 21.52
C SER A 43 -5.70 5.11 22.11
N VAL A 44 -6.72 4.94 21.27
CA VAL A 44 -8.08 4.55 21.71
C VAL A 44 -8.23 3.04 21.87
N THR A 45 -7.69 2.26 20.93
CA THR A 45 -7.88 0.81 20.87
C THR A 45 -6.82 0.03 21.64
N GLN A 46 -5.70 0.65 21.96
CA GLN A 46 -4.48 0.03 22.52
C GLN A 46 -3.87 -1.02 21.56
N ALA A 47 -4.27 -1.02 20.30
CA ALA A 47 -3.69 -1.89 19.28
C ALA A 47 -2.33 -1.34 18.83
N PRO A 48 -1.30 -2.18 18.62
CA PRO A 48 -0.03 -1.75 18.08
C PRO A 48 -0.17 -1.27 16.63
N VAL A 49 0.66 -0.29 16.26
CA VAL A 49 0.86 0.15 14.88
C VAL A 49 1.99 -0.66 14.27
N PHE A 50 1.75 -1.21 13.10
CA PHE A 50 2.72 -1.96 12.32
C PHE A 50 3.11 -1.16 11.09
N VAL A 51 4.41 -1.05 10.85
CA VAL A 51 5.00 -0.44 9.65
C VAL A 51 6.17 -1.30 9.20
N HIS A 52 6.59 -1.21 7.94
CA HIS A 52 7.76 -1.95 7.48
C HIS A 52 9.03 -1.47 8.21
N GLU A 53 9.97 -2.40 8.50
CA GLU A 53 11.20 -2.13 9.26
C GLU A 53 12.10 -1.04 8.63
N SER A 54 11.91 -0.72 7.35
CA SER A 54 12.61 0.39 6.68
C SER A 54 11.90 1.74 6.79
N ALA A 55 10.71 1.80 7.40
CA ALA A 55 10.00 3.06 7.59
C ALA A 55 10.73 3.92 8.65
N PRO A 56 11.18 5.14 8.32
CA PRO A 56 11.95 5.96 9.26
C PRO A 56 11.03 6.76 10.21
N VAL A 57 10.12 6.08 10.90
CA VAL A 57 9.14 6.69 11.80
C VAL A 57 9.70 6.89 13.21
N ASP A 58 9.33 8.00 13.86
CA ASP A 58 9.83 8.41 15.19
C ASP A 58 8.89 8.03 16.35
N PHE A 59 7.94 7.12 16.15
CA PHE A 59 6.98 6.69 17.17
C PHE A 59 7.07 5.19 17.47
N PRO A 60 6.60 4.72 18.63
CA PRO A 60 6.55 3.29 18.94
C PRO A 60 5.69 2.51 17.94
N HIS A 61 6.26 1.47 17.37
CA HIS A 61 5.64 0.61 16.35
C HIS A 61 6.18 -0.83 16.46
N VAL A 62 5.61 -1.71 15.66
CA VAL A 62 6.08 -3.08 15.44
C VAL A 62 6.55 -3.18 14.00
N ASP A 63 7.76 -3.69 13.80
CA ASP A 63 8.32 -3.90 12.48
C ASP A 63 7.56 -4.98 11.71
N LEU A 64 7.23 -4.70 10.46
CA LEU A 64 6.82 -5.70 9.46
C LEU A 64 8.01 -6.10 8.61
N ARG A 65 8.11 -7.38 8.29
CA ARG A 65 9.15 -7.93 7.42
C ARG A 65 8.58 -8.69 6.25
N ASP A 66 9.35 -8.72 5.17
CA ASP A 66 8.99 -9.49 3.97
C ASP A 66 8.78 -10.98 4.31
N GLY A 67 7.68 -11.54 3.83
CA GLY A 67 7.30 -12.93 4.07
C GLY A 67 6.71 -13.22 5.46
N GLU A 68 6.63 -12.24 6.35
CA GLU A 68 6.03 -12.40 7.67
C GLU A 68 4.52 -12.70 7.57
N ARG A 69 4.00 -13.47 8.54
CA ARG A 69 2.58 -13.83 8.62
C ARG A 69 1.98 -13.44 9.96
N HIS A 70 0.78 -12.87 9.90
CA HIS A 70 -0.03 -12.55 11.06
C HIS A 70 -1.34 -13.33 10.99
N GLU A 71 -1.65 -14.06 12.07
CA GLU A 71 -2.86 -14.86 12.18
C GLU A 71 -3.91 -14.12 13.02
N MET A 72 -5.10 -13.93 12.46
CA MET A 72 -6.23 -13.26 13.13
C MET A 72 -7.45 -14.17 13.05
N GLY A 73 -7.54 -15.17 13.93
CA GLY A 73 -8.57 -16.19 13.87
C GLY A 73 -8.46 -17.02 12.58
N ASN A 74 -9.47 -16.94 11.73
CA ASN A 74 -9.49 -17.65 10.45
C ASN A 74 -8.85 -16.86 9.30
N VAL A 75 -8.39 -15.65 9.56
CA VAL A 75 -7.73 -14.81 8.55
C VAL A 75 -6.22 -14.83 8.75
N SER A 76 -5.47 -15.04 7.69
CA SER A 76 -4.01 -14.92 7.65
C SER A 76 -3.62 -13.76 6.74
N LEU A 77 -2.74 -12.91 7.22
CA LEU A 77 -2.10 -11.84 6.43
C LEU A 77 -0.67 -12.24 6.14
N SER A 78 -0.25 -12.21 4.87
CA SER A 78 1.15 -12.38 4.48
C SER A 78 1.68 -11.05 3.97
N ILE A 79 2.78 -10.60 4.54
CA ILE A 79 3.42 -9.32 4.20
C ILE A 79 4.35 -9.53 3.02
N LEU A 80 4.20 -8.71 2.00
CA LEU A 80 5.07 -8.64 0.85
C LEU A 80 5.72 -7.25 0.84
N HIS A 81 7.02 -7.15 1.06
CA HIS A 81 7.72 -5.88 0.89
C HIS A 81 7.76 -5.52 -0.60
N THR A 82 7.10 -4.46 -0.98
CA THR A 82 6.90 -4.01 -2.36
C THR A 82 7.36 -2.56 -2.55
N PRO A 83 8.67 -2.27 -2.33
CA PRO A 83 9.20 -0.93 -2.45
C PRO A 83 9.10 -0.39 -3.87
N GLY A 84 9.07 0.95 -3.97
CA GLY A 84 9.08 1.64 -5.25
C GLY A 84 8.28 2.94 -5.24
N HIS A 85 7.04 2.93 -4.77
CA HIS A 85 6.32 4.16 -4.44
C HIS A 85 7.02 4.86 -3.25
N THR A 86 7.24 4.11 -2.19
CA THR A 86 8.16 4.46 -1.10
C THR A 86 9.08 3.26 -0.80
N PRO A 87 10.23 3.46 -0.10
CA PRO A 87 11.10 2.35 0.30
C PRO A 87 10.45 1.37 1.27
N ASP A 88 9.51 1.83 2.07
CA ASP A 88 8.80 1.11 3.13
C ASP A 88 7.48 0.48 2.66
N SER A 89 7.12 0.61 1.39
CA SER A 89 5.86 0.09 0.86
C SER A 89 5.73 -1.43 1.05
N VAL A 90 4.58 -1.86 1.55
CA VAL A 90 4.20 -3.28 1.65
C VAL A 90 2.86 -3.52 0.96
N SER A 91 2.71 -4.73 0.43
CA SER A 91 1.42 -5.28 0.03
C SER A 91 1.02 -6.39 0.99
N ILE A 92 -0.27 -6.53 1.27
CA ILE A 92 -0.78 -7.47 2.27
C ILE A 92 -1.66 -8.50 1.56
N LEU A 93 -1.17 -9.73 1.44
CA LEU A 93 -1.91 -10.83 0.85
C LEU A 93 -2.80 -11.48 1.91
N VAL A 94 -4.11 -11.55 1.64
CA VAL A 94 -5.11 -11.97 2.61
C VAL A 94 -5.70 -13.33 2.25
N THR A 95 -5.68 -14.24 3.22
CA THR A 95 -6.33 -15.56 3.14
C THR A 95 -7.44 -15.64 4.17
N ASP A 96 -8.67 -15.89 3.76
CA ASP A 96 -9.77 -16.27 4.64
C ASP A 96 -9.94 -17.80 4.62
N LYS A 97 -9.43 -18.47 5.63
CA LYS A 97 -9.43 -19.93 5.76
C LYS A 97 -10.84 -20.53 5.87
N THR A 98 -11.86 -19.72 6.12
CA THR A 98 -13.25 -20.17 6.08
C THR A 98 -13.76 -20.35 4.67
N ARG A 99 -13.14 -19.67 3.69
CA ARG A 99 -13.53 -19.72 2.27
C ARG A 99 -12.64 -20.68 1.48
N ALA A 100 -11.32 -20.52 1.62
CA ALA A 100 -10.33 -21.34 0.92
C ALA A 100 -8.99 -21.33 1.67
N PRO A 101 -8.14 -22.37 1.49
CA PRO A 101 -6.78 -22.36 2.00
C PRO A 101 -5.85 -21.41 1.20
N GLU A 102 -6.29 -20.97 0.03
CA GLU A 102 -5.55 -20.09 -0.88
C GLU A 102 -5.85 -18.61 -0.60
N PRO A 103 -4.93 -17.69 -0.93
CA PRO A 103 -5.18 -16.27 -0.84
C PRO A 103 -6.37 -15.83 -1.69
N TRP A 104 -7.14 -14.90 -1.18
CA TRP A 104 -8.32 -14.36 -1.84
C TRP A 104 -8.06 -13.01 -2.49
N PHE A 105 -7.44 -12.08 -1.76
CA PHE A 105 -7.15 -10.75 -2.27
C PHE A 105 -5.84 -10.20 -1.72
N VAL A 106 -5.36 -9.13 -2.35
CA VAL A 106 -4.18 -8.39 -1.92
C VAL A 106 -4.51 -6.90 -1.76
N LEU A 107 -4.10 -6.31 -0.63
CA LEU A 107 -4.09 -4.88 -0.41
C LEU A 107 -2.74 -4.37 -0.88
N THR A 108 -2.69 -3.57 -1.92
CA THR A 108 -1.43 -3.20 -2.59
C THR A 108 -0.88 -1.85 -2.18
N GLY A 109 -1.57 -1.15 -1.26
CA GLY A 109 -1.22 0.24 -0.98
C GLY A 109 -1.11 1.03 -2.27
N ASP A 110 -0.02 1.72 -2.44
CA ASP A 110 0.28 2.51 -3.64
C ASP A 110 1.30 1.83 -4.58
N THR A 111 1.43 0.51 -4.51
CA THR A 111 2.30 -0.24 -5.45
C THR A 111 1.62 -0.52 -6.78
N LEU A 112 0.42 -1.11 -6.76
CA LEU A 112 -0.38 -1.44 -7.94
C LEU A 112 -1.79 -0.90 -7.79
N PHE A 113 -2.23 -0.11 -8.77
CA PHE A 113 -3.57 0.43 -8.86
C PHE A 113 -4.41 -0.25 -9.93
N SER A 114 -5.70 0.00 -9.92
CA SER A 114 -6.58 -0.30 -11.05
C SER A 114 -6.24 0.62 -12.23
N GLY A 115 -5.48 0.12 -13.20
CA GLY A 115 -5.08 0.80 -14.43
C GLY A 115 -3.76 1.58 -14.35
N GLY A 116 -3.03 1.54 -13.24
CA GLY A 116 -1.77 2.26 -13.07
C GLY A 116 -0.88 1.66 -11.98
N VAL A 117 0.19 2.37 -11.67
CA VAL A 117 1.15 2.05 -10.59
C VAL A 117 1.51 3.32 -9.82
N GLY A 118 2.04 3.16 -8.61
CA GLY A 118 2.47 4.27 -7.78
C GLY A 118 3.58 5.10 -8.39
N ARG A 119 3.60 6.40 -8.07
CA ARG A 119 4.66 7.31 -8.49
C ARG A 119 5.90 7.11 -7.63
N PRO A 120 7.11 7.05 -8.24
CA PRO A 120 8.34 6.75 -7.49
C PRO A 120 9.14 8.01 -7.08
N ASP A 121 8.58 9.21 -7.24
CA ASP A 121 9.32 10.48 -7.09
C ASP A 121 9.03 11.24 -5.78
N LEU A 122 8.36 10.60 -4.80
CA LEU A 122 7.94 11.28 -3.56
C LEU A 122 9.09 11.73 -2.66
N LEU A 123 10.25 11.10 -2.76
CA LEU A 123 11.41 11.40 -1.89
C LEU A 123 12.33 12.49 -2.45
N GLY A 124 11.99 13.08 -3.58
CA GLY A 124 12.76 14.17 -4.19
C GLY A 124 13.84 13.71 -5.18
N GLU A 125 14.55 14.70 -5.70
CA GLU A 125 15.51 14.51 -6.80
C GLU A 125 16.63 13.50 -6.46
N GLY A 126 16.88 12.61 -7.40
CA GLY A 126 17.98 11.64 -7.37
C GLY A 126 17.60 10.24 -6.87
N SER A 127 16.41 10.04 -6.31
CA SER A 127 15.93 8.73 -5.87
C SER A 127 14.97 8.04 -6.84
N GLU A 128 14.39 8.80 -7.76
CA GLU A 128 13.25 8.39 -8.60
C GLU A 128 13.57 7.17 -9.48
N ALA A 129 14.73 7.18 -10.14
CA ALA A 129 15.12 6.06 -11.01
C ALA A 129 15.37 4.77 -10.21
N SER A 130 15.95 4.89 -9.01
CA SER A 130 16.15 3.76 -8.11
C SER A 130 14.82 3.20 -7.62
N LEU A 131 13.90 4.06 -7.18
CA LEU A 131 12.57 3.67 -6.71
C LEU A 131 11.72 3.10 -7.84
N ALA A 132 11.76 3.68 -9.04
CA ALA A 132 11.10 3.11 -10.22
C ALA A 132 11.63 1.71 -10.55
N GLY A 133 12.94 1.51 -10.39
CA GLY A 133 13.56 0.19 -10.55
C GLY A 133 13.10 -0.83 -9.49
N GLN A 134 12.95 -0.41 -8.23
CA GLN A 134 12.41 -1.24 -7.16
C GLN A 134 10.92 -1.53 -7.39
N LEU A 135 10.15 -0.56 -7.89
CA LEU A 135 8.75 -0.75 -8.24
C LEU A 135 8.58 -1.85 -9.31
N TYR A 136 9.43 -1.83 -10.35
CA TYR A 136 9.46 -2.88 -11.35
C TYR A 136 9.69 -4.26 -10.72
N ASP A 137 10.71 -4.38 -9.86
CA ASP A 137 11.05 -5.64 -9.19
C ASP A 137 9.90 -6.11 -8.27
N SER A 138 9.25 -5.20 -7.55
CA SER A 138 8.10 -5.48 -6.70
C SER A 138 6.90 -5.98 -7.50
N LEU A 139 6.61 -5.33 -8.62
CA LEU A 139 5.51 -5.72 -9.51
C LEU A 139 5.78 -7.08 -10.15
N HIS A 140 6.90 -7.24 -10.85
CA HIS A 140 7.19 -8.44 -11.63
C HIS A 140 7.66 -9.62 -10.77
N GLY A 141 8.42 -9.35 -9.70
CA GLY A 141 8.97 -10.39 -8.82
C GLY A 141 8.00 -10.88 -7.75
N LYS A 142 6.97 -10.11 -7.40
CA LYS A 142 6.02 -10.46 -6.32
C LYS A 142 4.57 -10.42 -6.77
N LEU A 143 4.02 -9.26 -7.11
CA LEU A 143 2.58 -9.14 -7.36
C LEU A 143 2.12 -9.89 -8.61
N LEU A 144 2.85 -9.78 -9.71
CA LEU A 144 2.51 -10.49 -10.94
C LEU A 144 2.83 -11.99 -10.92
N THR A 145 3.46 -12.51 -9.87
CA THR A 145 3.60 -13.96 -9.65
C THR A 145 2.35 -14.57 -9.01
N LEU A 146 1.45 -13.74 -8.46
CA LEU A 146 0.19 -14.18 -7.89
C LEU A 146 -0.77 -14.69 -8.98
N PRO A 147 -1.69 -15.62 -8.65
CA PRO A 147 -2.72 -16.10 -9.57
C PRO A 147 -3.61 -14.98 -10.11
N ASP A 148 -4.08 -15.15 -11.35
CA ASP A 148 -4.91 -14.15 -12.06
C ASP A 148 -6.20 -13.78 -11.34
N HIS A 149 -6.78 -14.69 -10.56
CA HIS A 149 -8.05 -14.49 -9.87
C HIS A 149 -7.94 -13.68 -8.57
N ILE A 150 -6.72 -13.43 -8.08
CA ILE A 150 -6.52 -12.64 -6.86
C ILE A 150 -7.05 -11.23 -7.09
N GLU A 151 -7.99 -10.81 -6.26
CA GLU A 151 -8.53 -9.45 -6.26
C GLU A 151 -7.48 -8.47 -5.72
N VAL A 152 -7.40 -7.29 -6.32
CA VAL A 152 -6.47 -6.21 -5.94
C VAL A 152 -7.26 -5.04 -5.39
N TYR A 153 -6.95 -4.63 -4.19
CA TYR A 153 -7.51 -3.45 -3.53
C TYR A 153 -6.39 -2.47 -3.20
N PRO A 154 -6.18 -1.45 -4.02
CA PRO A 154 -5.20 -0.39 -3.77
C PRO A 154 -5.70 0.60 -2.70
N ALA A 155 -4.79 1.41 -2.15
CA ALA A 155 -5.17 2.49 -1.24
C ALA A 155 -5.90 3.63 -1.95
N HIS A 156 -5.64 3.84 -3.25
CA HIS A 156 -6.20 4.93 -4.04
C HIS A 156 -6.80 4.45 -5.37
N PHE A 157 -7.73 5.24 -5.89
CA PHE A 157 -8.35 5.06 -7.21
C PHE A 157 -8.57 6.43 -7.88
N GLY A 158 -9.29 6.50 -8.97
CA GLY A 158 -9.38 7.68 -9.85
C GLY A 158 -9.49 9.02 -9.14
N GLY A 159 -8.63 9.96 -9.54
CA GLY A 159 -8.53 11.30 -8.97
C GLY A 159 -7.41 11.50 -7.94
N ALA A 160 -6.78 10.44 -7.44
CA ALA A 160 -5.65 10.55 -6.52
C ALA A 160 -4.37 10.99 -7.23
N ALA A 161 -3.54 11.77 -6.53
CA ALA A 161 -2.26 12.30 -7.05
C ALA A 161 -1.09 11.31 -6.88
N CYS A 162 -1.33 10.14 -6.26
CA CYS A 162 -0.29 9.14 -5.95
C CYS A 162 0.11 8.27 -7.13
N GLY A 163 -0.53 8.42 -8.29
CA GLY A 163 -0.21 7.67 -9.51
C GLY A 163 -0.77 8.32 -10.76
N LYS A 164 -0.48 7.71 -11.91
CA LYS A 164 -0.90 8.16 -13.24
C LYS A 164 -1.88 7.17 -13.84
N GLY A 165 -2.96 7.68 -14.46
CA GLY A 165 -3.90 6.85 -15.22
C GLY A 165 -4.83 5.95 -14.38
N LEU A 166 -5.02 6.26 -13.09
CA LEU A 166 -5.86 5.48 -12.20
C LEU A 166 -7.30 5.42 -12.68
N SER A 167 -7.86 4.21 -12.70
CA SER A 167 -9.28 3.98 -12.97
C SER A 167 -10.16 4.46 -11.81
N GLY A 168 -11.40 4.85 -12.10
CA GLY A 168 -12.40 5.12 -11.07
C GLY A 168 -12.93 3.89 -10.33
N LYS A 169 -12.41 2.68 -10.63
CA LYS A 169 -12.79 1.44 -9.94
C LYS A 169 -11.94 1.26 -8.67
N PRO A 170 -12.56 0.95 -7.52
CA PRO A 170 -11.85 0.75 -6.26
C PRO A 170 -11.09 -0.59 -6.17
N GLY A 171 -11.27 -1.48 -7.13
CA GLY A 171 -10.61 -2.79 -7.17
C GLY A 171 -10.50 -3.36 -8.57
N THR A 172 -9.62 -4.33 -8.72
CA THR A 172 -9.33 -5.04 -9.97
C THR A 172 -8.87 -6.48 -9.66
N THR A 173 -8.21 -7.17 -10.59
CA THR A 173 -7.56 -8.47 -10.36
C THR A 173 -6.15 -8.47 -10.94
N ILE A 174 -5.29 -9.33 -10.41
CA ILE A 174 -3.92 -9.53 -10.93
C ILE A 174 -3.95 -9.85 -12.43
N GLY A 175 -4.84 -10.73 -12.86
CA GLY A 175 -4.96 -11.13 -14.27
C GLY A 175 -5.41 -10.01 -15.20
N PHE A 176 -6.29 -9.13 -14.72
CA PHE A 176 -6.72 -7.96 -15.51
C PHE A 176 -5.55 -6.96 -15.66
N GLU A 177 -4.89 -6.61 -14.55
CA GLU A 177 -3.78 -5.66 -14.57
C GLU A 177 -2.59 -6.19 -15.40
N ARG A 178 -2.25 -7.47 -15.27
CA ARG A 178 -1.20 -8.11 -16.08
C ARG A 178 -1.42 -7.91 -17.59
N ARG A 179 -2.67 -7.94 -18.03
CA ARG A 179 -3.03 -7.86 -19.47
C ARG A 179 -3.22 -6.43 -19.96
N PHE A 180 -3.76 -5.53 -19.15
CA PHE A 180 -4.31 -4.28 -19.62
C PHE A 180 -3.74 -3.03 -18.93
N ASN A 181 -2.97 -3.18 -17.84
CA ASN A 181 -2.31 -2.05 -17.21
C ASN A 181 -1.16 -1.56 -18.10
N PRO A 182 -1.18 -0.31 -18.59
CA PRO A 182 -0.14 0.19 -19.50
C PRO A 182 1.27 0.11 -18.92
N ALA A 183 1.44 0.32 -17.60
CA ALA A 183 2.73 0.24 -16.94
C ALA A 183 3.30 -1.18 -16.92
N LEU A 184 2.46 -2.20 -16.98
CA LEU A 184 2.87 -3.61 -16.90
C LEU A 184 3.16 -4.25 -18.27
N GLN A 185 3.07 -3.50 -19.35
CA GLN A 185 3.32 -4.03 -20.71
C GLN A 185 4.80 -3.99 -21.13
N PHE A 186 5.68 -3.42 -20.29
CA PHE A 186 7.11 -3.32 -20.56
C PHE A 186 7.85 -4.54 -20.03
N ALA A 187 8.52 -5.27 -20.93
CA ALA A 187 9.37 -6.41 -20.57
C ALA A 187 10.75 -5.95 -20.05
N SER A 188 11.17 -4.76 -20.45
CA SER A 188 12.45 -4.16 -20.05
C SER A 188 12.25 -3.23 -18.86
N LYS A 189 13.02 -3.46 -17.78
CA LYS A 189 13.06 -2.58 -16.62
C LYS A 189 13.41 -1.13 -16.98
N ALA A 190 14.31 -0.93 -17.95
CA ALA A 190 14.71 0.40 -18.40
C ALA A 190 13.55 1.15 -19.08
N GLU A 191 12.77 0.48 -19.95
CA GLU A 191 11.60 1.08 -20.58
C GLU A 191 10.50 1.39 -19.57
N PHE A 192 10.28 0.49 -18.60
CA PHE A 192 9.35 0.74 -17.49
C PHE A 192 9.73 2.00 -16.69
N ILE A 193 11.02 2.13 -16.31
CA ILE A 193 11.52 3.31 -15.59
C ILE A 193 11.24 4.60 -16.39
N GLN A 194 11.55 4.59 -17.68
CA GLN A 194 11.26 5.73 -18.56
C GLN A 194 9.77 6.07 -18.59
N PHE A 195 8.92 5.05 -18.71
CA PHE A 195 7.47 5.22 -18.76
C PHE A 195 6.89 5.80 -17.46
N VAL A 196 7.28 5.27 -16.30
CA VAL A 196 6.69 5.71 -15.01
C VAL A 196 7.19 7.08 -14.59
N LEU A 197 8.39 7.49 -15.03
CA LEU A 197 8.95 8.81 -14.77
C LEU A 197 8.48 9.87 -15.77
N ALA A 198 7.95 9.47 -16.92
CA ALA A 198 7.45 10.41 -17.91
C ALA A 198 6.13 11.06 -17.46
N ASP A 199 6.02 12.38 -17.66
CA ASP A 199 4.80 13.17 -17.46
C ASP A 199 4.15 12.98 -16.08
N LEU A 200 4.97 12.87 -15.03
CA LEU A 200 4.45 12.82 -13.66
C LEU A 200 3.80 14.17 -13.31
N PRO A 201 2.58 14.14 -12.75
CA PRO A 201 1.93 15.37 -12.29
C PRO A 201 2.73 15.99 -11.13
N THR A 202 2.73 17.33 -11.06
CA THR A 202 3.36 18.04 -9.94
C THR A 202 2.82 17.51 -8.60
N GLN A 203 3.72 17.28 -7.65
CA GLN A 203 3.33 16.87 -6.32
C GLN A 203 2.53 17.99 -5.63
N PRO A 204 1.39 17.67 -4.98
CA PRO A 204 0.70 18.63 -4.15
C PRO A 204 1.62 19.19 -3.04
N ALA A 205 1.50 20.48 -2.76
CA ALA A 205 2.33 21.14 -1.74
C ALA A 205 2.16 20.53 -0.32
N SER A 206 1.02 19.89 -0.05
CA SER A 206 0.73 19.21 1.21
C SER A 206 1.53 17.93 1.43
N PHE A 207 2.07 17.31 0.38
CA PHE A 207 2.71 15.99 0.49
C PHE A 207 3.90 15.98 1.44
N ALA A 208 4.78 16.96 1.33
CA ALA A 208 5.96 17.07 2.21
C ALA A 208 5.56 17.22 3.67
N GLU A 209 4.55 18.05 3.96
CA GLU A 209 4.08 18.30 5.33
C GLU A 209 3.34 17.08 5.89
N ASN A 210 2.44 16.46 5.13
CA ASN A 210 1.75 15.24 5.56
C ASN A 210 2.75 14.14 5.88
N ARG A 211 3.74 13.92 4.99
CA ARG A 211 4.77 12.91 5.21
C ARG A 211 5.58 13.21 6.47
N ARG A 212 5.99 14.47 6.70
CA ARG A 212 6.69 14.88 7.92
C ARG A 212 5.87 14.54 9.18
N ARG A 213 4.58 14.88 9.18
CA ARG A 213 3.67 14.60 10.30
C ARG A 213 3.53 13.10 10.53
N ASN A 214 3.33 12.33 9.48
CA ASN A 214 3.17 10.87 9.56
C ASN A 214 4.45 10.19 10.06
N LEU A 215 5.63 10.69 9.70
CA LEU A 215 6.91 10.21 10.26
C LEU A 215 7.02 10.49 11.76
N ALA A 216 6.59 11.67 12.21
CA ALA A 216 6.60 12.05 13.61
C ALA A 216 5.47 11.39 14.43
N GLY A 217 4.44 10.85 13.79
CA GLY A 217 3.25 10.31 14.45
C GLY A 217 2.29 11.37 14.99
N GLU A 218 2.23 12.54 14.32
CA GLU A 218 1.41 13.71 14.66
C GLU A 218 -0.01 13.60 14.10
#